data_b085fddc06f346a2e931f7aa8c6bd7f0
#
_entry.id   b085fddc06f346a2e931f7aa8c6bd7f0
#
_cell.length_a   1.000
_cell.length_b   1.000
_cell.length_c   1.000
_cell.angle_alpha   90.00
_cell.angle_beta   90.00
_cell.angle_gamma   90.00
#
_symmetry.space_group_name_H-M   'P 1'
#
loop_
_entity.id
_entity.type
_entity.pdbx_description
1 polymer ?
#
loop_
_entity_poly.entity_id
_entity_poly.type
_entity_poly.pdbx_seq_one_letter_code
_entity_poly.pdbx_strand_id
1 'polypeptide(L)'
;MKPKDEPIPTPADVTGIIMPNRWDKNGRVIEIAIYTDAEEVYGVVHNSLAHEITMYFMHKRITVQGWITERLDGNMTIAIQEFNVLEEIVDDKKKEK
;
A
#
# COMPACT_ATOMS: atom_id res chain seq x y z
N MET A 1 4.24 0.16 31.25
CA MET A 1 4.68 -0.93 30.54
C MET A 1 3.78 -1.32 29.44
N LYS A 2 4.30 -1.72 28.30
CA LYS A 2 3.49 -2.11 27.23
C LYS A 2 2.95 -3.46 27.36
N PRO A 3 1.74 -3.69 26.93
CA PRO A 3 1.19 -5.02 26.93
C PRO A 3 2.03 -5.89 26.04
N LYS A 4 2.19 -7.13 26.41
CA LYS A 4 2.95 -8.01 25.63
C LYS A 4 2.42 -8.28 24.31
N ASP A 5 1.14 -8.25 24.14
CA ASP A 5 0.53 -8.58 22.85
C ASP A 5 0.32 -7.36 21.99
N GLU A 6 0.81 -6.22 22.39
CA GLU A 6 0.64 -5.04 21.58
C GLU A 6 1.59 -5.12 20.38
N PRO A 7 1.10 -4.92 19.15
CA PRO A 7 1.94 -5.05 17.98
C PRO A 7 3.03 -3.99 17.95
N ILE A 8 4.18 -4.35 17.44
CA ILE A 8 5.30 -3.45 17.34
C ILE A 8 5.53 -3.15 15.88
N PRO A 9 5.47 -1.87 15.47
CA PRO A 9 5.71 -1.53 14.06
C PRO A 9 7.13 -1.85 13.64
N THR A 10 7.28 -2.36 12.45
CA THR A 10 8.58 -2.74 11.91
C THR A 10 8.83 -1.98 10.62
N PRO A 11 9.99 -1.36 10.46
CA PRO A 11 10.26 -0.63 9.22
C PRO A 11 10.39 -1.60 8.07
N ALA A 12 9.91 -1.20 6.92
CA ALA A 12 9.92 -2.09 5.76
C ALA A 12 9.79 -1.32 4.46
N ASP A 13 10.28 -1.93 3.41
CA ASP A 13 10.08 -1.46 2.05
C ASP A 13 9.19 -2.49 1.37
N VAL A 14 8.13 -2.03 0.74
CA VAL A 14 7.17 -2.93 0.12
C VAL A 14 6.90 -2.45 -1.30
N THR A 15 6.94 -3.37 -2.26
CA THR A 15 6.63 -3.06 -3.64
C THR A 15 5.43 -3.87 -4.09
N GLY A 16 4.49 -3.22 -4.70
CA GLY A 16 3.31 -3.91 -5.19
C GLY A 16 2.38 -2.96 -5.91
N ILE A 17 1.19 -3.45 -6.19
CA ILE A 17 0.19 -2.69 -6.93
C ILE A 17 -0.87 -2.20 -5.96
N ILE A 18 -1.25 -0.94 -6.09
CA ILE A 18 -2.28 -0.36 -5.27
C ILE A 18 -3.64 -0.80 -5.77
N MET A 19 -4.42 -1.35 -4.87
CA MET A 19 -5.75 -1.82 -5.20
C MET A 19 -6.75 -1.30 -4.19
N PRO A 20 -7.98 -1.06 -4.60
CA PRO A 20 -9.01 -0.67 -3.63
C PRO A 20 -9.32 -1.86 -2.73
N ASN A 21 -9.51 -1.58 -1.46
CA ASN A 21 -9.74 -2.62 -0.47
C ASN A 21 -11.10 -2.49 0.19
N ARG A 22 -11.65 -1.32 0.25
CA ARG A 22 -12.96 -1.12 0.84
C ARG A 22 -13.63 0.10 0.24
N TRP A 23 -14.96 0.05 0.12
CA TRP A 23 -15.72 1.14 -0.46
C TRP A 23 -16.81 1.55 0.50
N ASP A 24 -17.24 2.80 0.41
CA ASP A 24 -18.38 3.24 1.19
C ASP A 24 -19.65 2.91 0.41
N LYS A 25 -20.80 3.27 0.96
CA LYS A 25 -22.04 2.90 0.33
C LYS A 25 -22.29 3.63 -0.97
N ASN A 26 -21.54 4.69 -1.25
CA ASN A 26 -21.66 5.39 -2.50
C ASN A 26 -20.68 4.93 -3.54
N GLY A 27 -19.92 3.90 -3.25
CA GLY A 27 -18.95 3.37 -4.22
C GLY A 27 -17.60 4.04 -4.20
N ARG A 28 -17.34 4.93 -3.25
CA ARG A 28 -16.03 5.58 -3.19
C ARG A 28 -15.08 4.70 -2.43
N VAL A 29 -13.85 4.67 -2.90
CA VAL A 29 -12.82 3.88 -2.23
C VAL A 29 -12.44 4.58 -0.94
N ILE A 30 -12.57 3.90 0.18
CA ILE A 30 -12.20 4.45 1.48
C ILE A 30 -10.99 3.77 2.08
N GLU A 31 -10.52 2.71 1.47
CA GLU A 31 -9.34 2.04 1.98
C GLU A 31 -8.63 1.37 0.83
N ILE A 32 -7.31 1.47 0.79
CA ILE A 32 -6.53 0.83 -0.25
C ILE A 32 -5.58 -0.18 0.38
N ALA A 33 -5.02 -1.03 -0.46
CA ALA A 33 -4.05 -2.02 -0.01
C ALA A 33 -2.98 -2.16 -1.08
N ILE A 34 -1.83 -2.70 -0.70
CA ILE A 34 -0.76 -3.00 -1.62
C ILE A 34 -0.71 -4.51 -1.77
N TYR A 35 -0.80 -4.97 -3.02
CA TYR A 35 -0.74 -6.39 -3.33
C TYR A 35 0.63 -6.66 -3.93
N THR A 36 1.44 -7.44 -3.24
CA THR A 36 2.82 -7.68 -3.67
C THR A 36 2.91 -8.90 -4.55
N ASP A 37 4.05 -9.04 -5.22
CA ASP A 37 4.29 -10.20 -6.05
C ASP A 37 4.39 -11.49 -5.24
N ALA A 38 4.67 -11.38 -3.95
CA ALA A 38 4.73 -12.55 -3.10
C ALA A 38 3.36 -12.91 -2.58
N GLU A 39 2.32 -12.29 -3.12
CA GLU A 39 0.95 -12.56 -2.75
C GLU A 39 0.63 -12.14 -1.32
N GLU A 40 1.35 -11.15 -0.83
CA GLU A 40 1.03 -10.57 0.45
C GLU A 40 0.19 -9.34 0.23
N VAL A 41 -0.69 -9.04 1.16
CA VAL A 41 -1.55 -7.88 1.07
C VAL A 41 -1.35 -7.04 2.31
N TYR A 42 -1.02 -5.77 2.12
CA TYR A 42 -0.86 -4.86 3.23
C TYR A 42 -1.90 -3.76 3.13
N GLY A 43 -2.78 -3.68 4.11
CA GLY A 43 -3.73 -2.58 4.16
C GLY A 43 -2.98 -1.29 4.44
N VAL A 44 -3.36 -0.20 3.80
CA VAL A 44 -2.64 1.05 3.96
C VAL A 44 -3.33 1.89 5.02
N VAL A 45 -2.55 2.32 6.01
CA VAL A 45 -3.09 3.16 7.07
C VAL A 45 -3.42 4.53 6.48
N HIS A 46 -4.54 5.09 6.86
CA HIS A 46 -5.00 6.35 6.30
C HIS A 46 -4.10 7.50 6.75
N ASN A 47 -3.55 8.23 5.81
CA ASN A 47 -2.80 9.45 6.10
C ASN A 47 -2.74 10.26 4.80
N SER A 48 -2.05 11.37 4.80
CA SER A 48 -2.04 12.23 3.64
C SER A 48 -1.39 11.57 2.43
N LEU A 49 -0.37 10.75 2.64
CA LEU A 49 0.25 10.05 1.52
C LEU A 49 -0.68 8.99 0.96
N ALA A 50 -1.41 8.29 1.82
CA ALA A 50 -2.37 7.32 1.37
C ALA A 50 -3.46 7.98 0.57
N HIS A 51 -3.87 9.18 0.97
CA HIS A 51 -4.88 9.92 0.25
C HIS A 51 -4.37 10.29 -1.15
N GLU A 52 -3.14 10.75 -1.24
CA GLU A 52 -2.55 11.11 -2.51
C GLU A 52 -2.47 9.90 -3.43
N ILE A 53 -2.06 8.75 -2.90
CA ILE A 53 -1.97 7.53 -3.67
C ILE A 53 -3.36 7.13 -4.18
N THR A 54 -4.37 7.25 -3.33
CA THR A 54 -5.72 6.91 -3.73
C THR A 54 -6.20 7.80 -4.86
N MET A 55 -5.87 9.07 -4.81
CA MET A 55 -6.36 10.00 -5.81
C MET A 55 -5.65 9.88 -7.15
N TYR A 56 -4.36 9.57 -7.14
CA TYR A 56 -3.59 9.67 -8.36
C TYR A 56 -2.89 8.40 -8.83
N PHE A 57 -2.79 7.40 -7.98
CA PHE A 57 -1.94 6.26 -8.32
C PHE A 57 -2.62 4.91 -8.12
N MET A 58 -3.95 4.90 -8.16
CA MET A 58 -4.67 3.65 -8.05
C MET A 58 -4.29 2.71 -9.19
N HIS A 59 -4.08 1.45 -8.87
CA HIS A 59 -3.70 0.40 -9.82
C HIS A 59 -2.28 0.58 -10.37
N LYS A 60 -1.51 1.47 -9.78
CA LYS A 60 -0.13 1.65 -10.19
C LYS A 60 0.78 0.81 -9.32
N ARG A 61 1.94 0.48 -9.87
CA ARG A 61 2.92 -0.25 -9.13
C ARG A 61 3.80 0.74 -8.43
N ILE A 62 3.94 0.60 -7.13
CA ILE A 62 4.74 1.55 -6.36
C ILE A 62 5.60 0.83 -5.34
N THR A 63 6.63 1.51 -4.90
CA THR A 63 7.43 1.06 -3.77
C THR A 63 7.19 2.03 -2.65
N VAL A 64 6.90 1.51 -1.46
CA VAL A 64 6.66 2.36 -0.31
C VAL A 64 7.62 2.01 0.80
N GLN A 65 8.00 3.01 1.59
CA GLN A 65 8.75 2.80 2.80
C GLN A 65 7.85 3.21 3.94
N GLY A 66 7.79 2.40 4.96
CA GLY A 66 6.94 2.74 6.08
C GLY A 66 7.06 1.72 7.19
N TRP A 67 6.03 1.68 8.02
CA TRP A 67 6.04 0.81 9.19
C TRP A 67 4.94 -0.21 9.06
N ILE A 68 5.31 -1.47 9.15
CA ILE A 68 4.36 -2.56 9.06
C ILE A 68 3.94 -2.98 10.46
N THR A 69 2.66 -3.18 10.66
CA THR A 69 2.11 -3.65 11.91
C THR A 69 1.18 -4.82 11.64
N GLU A 70 1.29 -5.86 12.40
CA GLU A 70 0.38 -6.97 12.29
C GLU A 70 -0.75 -6.74 13.28
N ARG A 71 -1.99 -6.78 12.78
CA ARG A 71 -3.13 -6.55 13.63
C ARG A 71 -3.46 -7.82 14.40
N LEU A 72 -4.31 -7.68 15.40
CA LEU A 72 -4.66 -8.83 16.21
C LEU A 72 -5.37 -9.92 15.42
N ASP A 73 -6.02 -9.54 14.33
CA ASP A 73 -6.71 -10.51 13.49
C ASP A 73 -5.79 -11.14 12.46
N GLY A 74 -4.50 -10.86 12.54
CA GLY A 74 -3.54 -11.43 11.60
C GLY A 74 -3.32 -10.66 10.33
N ASN A 75 -4.10 -9.62 10.08
CA ASN A 75 -3.90 -8.81 8.88
C ASN A 75 -2.75 -7.85 9.08
N MET A 76 -2.03 -7.59 7.99
CA MET A 76 -0.90 -6.67 8.04
C MET A 76 -1.31 -5.32 7.51
N THR A 77 -0.80 -4.26 8.13
CA THR A 77 -1.03 -2.90 7.63
C THR A 77 0.30 -2.20 7.50
N ILE A 78 0.33 -1.15 6.67
CA ILE A 78 1.54 -0.37 6.51
C ILE A 78 1.19 1.11 6.60
N ALA A 79 1.95 1.84 7.39
CA ALA A 79 1.84 3.29 7.49
C ALA A 79 2.93 3.86 6.62
N ILE A 80 2.56 4.47 5.50
CA ILE A 80 3.51 4.90 4.49
C ILE A 80 4.17 6.22 4.89
N GLN A 81 5.49 6.26 4.80
CA GLN A 81 6.23 7.48 5.05
C GLN A 81 6.77 8.07 3.77
N GLU A 82 7.06 7.24 2.79
CA GLU A 82 7.53 7.69 1.49
C GLU A 82 7.10 6.71 0.45
N PHE A 83 6.96 7.14 -0.78
CA PHE A 83 6.66 6.19 -1.85
C PHE A 83 7.24 6.71 -3.17
N ASN A 84 7.46 5.77 -4.09
CA ASN A 84 7.89 6.10 -5.43
C ASN A 84 7.06 5.28 -6.39
N VAL A 85 6.56 5.92 -7.44
CA VAL A 85 5.80 5.24 -8.45
C VAL A 85 6.76 4.64 -9.45
N LEU A 86 6.63 3.34 -9.70
CA LEU A 86 7.51 2.67 -10.63
C LEU A 86 6.95 2.82 -12.02
N GLU A 87 7.76 3.37 -12.93
CA GLU A 87 7.30 3.55 -14.24
C GLU A 87 7.30 2.31 -15.00
N GLU A 88 6.32 2.14 -15.87
CA GLU A 88 6.26 1.00 -16.71
C GLU A 88 7.05 1.31 -17.89
N ILE A 89 8.18 0.76 -18.02
CA ILE A 89 8.92 0.98 -19.14
C ILE A 89 8.49 0.37 -20.33
N VAL A 90 7.81 -0.61 -20.18
CA VAL A 90 7.39 -1.34 -21.23
C VAL A 90 6.81 -0.64 -22.25
N ASP A 91 6.02 0.18 -21.95
CA ASP A 91 5.26 0.69 -22.90
C ASP A 91 5.99 1.44 -23.78
N ASP A 92 6.92 1.90 -23.40
CA ASP A 92 7.45 2.69 -24.19
C ASP A 92 8.27 2.12 -25.09
N LYS A 93 8.67 1.38 -24.91
CA LYS A 93 9.42 0.95 -25.66
C LYS A 93 8.98 0.38 -26.64
N LYS A 94 8.39 -0.15 -26.48
CA LYS A 94 7.97 -0.82 -27.33
C LYS A 94 7.66 -0.15 -28.37
N LYS A 95 7.54 0.60 -28.42
CA LYS A 95 7.10 1.16 -29.35
C LYS A 95 8.03 1.57 -30.15
N GLU A 96 8.83 1.60 -30.10
CA GLU A 96 9.56 1.85 -30.80
C GLU A 96 10.00 1.28 -31.60
N LYS A 97 9.99 1.02 -31.71
CA LYS A 97 10.31 0.51 -32.32
C LYS A 97 10.37 0.47 -32.92
#